data_69d2766bef6ec99561650713eca04603
#
_entry.id   69d2766bef6ec99561650713eca04603
#
_cell.length_a   1.000
_cell.length_b   1.000
_cell.length_c   1.000
_cell.angle_alpha   90.00
_cell.angle_beta   90.00
_cell.angle_gamma   90.00
#
_symmetry.space_group_name_H-M   'P 1'
#
loop_
_entity.id
_entity.type
_entity.pdbx_description
1 polymer ?
#
loop_
_entity_poly.entity_id
_entity_poly.type
_entity_poly.pdbx_seq_one_letter_code
_entity_poly.pdbx_strand_id
1 'polypeptide(L)'
;MAKSGKRSFRDSVDMHAALCKQIAARQFAPVYLLMGDEPYFIDSLTGLLAGSILTEAERAFGQVVVYGKESEAGAVINLCRQMPMMGAYQVVIVREAQQLRGLEKLSLYTQAPAATTILVLCHKEKNMDKRWQLYKHIEAKGIVFESVRPRDYELPAWISEYARSKGFTLDAK
;
A
#
# COMPACT_ATOMS: atom_id res chain seq x y z
N MET A 1 -10.26 -8.50 -18.16
CA MET A 1 -9.65 -7.27 -18.75
C MET A 1 -10.19 -6.06 -18.02
N ALA A 2 -9.42 -5.51 -17.09
CA ALA A 2 -9.80 -4.27 -16.42
C ALA A 2 -9.60 -3.11 -17.39
N LYS A 3 -10.66 -2.32 -17.59
CA LYS A 3 -10.62 -1.10 -18.43
C LYS A 3 -9.53 -0.17 -17.88
N SER A 4 -8.53 0.14 -18.69
CA SER A 4 -7.51 1.17 -18.46
C SER A 4 -8.14 2.57 -18.58
N GLY A 5 -9.13 2.86 -17.75
CA GLY A 5 -9.67 4.20 -17.55
C GLY A 5 -8.95 4.91 -16.41
N LYS A 6 -8.90 6.24 -16.47
CA LYS A 6 -8.42 7.07 -15.34
C LYS A 6 -9.32 6.76 -14.12
N ARG A 7 -8.73 6.28 -13.03
CA ARG A 7 -9.49 5.98 -11.80
C ARG A 7 -10.06 7.27 -11.21
N SER A 8 -11.24 7.16 -10.62
CA SER A 8 -11.92 8.24 -9.94
C SER A 8 -11.66 8.19 -8.43
N PHE A 9 -12.01 9.26 -7.72
CA PHE A 9 -12.01 9.25 -6.26
C PHE A 9 -12.93 8.16 -5.69
N ARG A 10 -14.10 7.94 -6.28
CA ARG A 10 -15.02 6.88 -5.87
C ARG A 10 -14.40 5.48 -5.98
N ASP A 11 -13.67 5.22 -7.06
CA ASP A 11 -12.94 3.95 -7.21
C ASP A 11 -11.91 3.74 -6.09
N SER A 12 -11.24 4.83 -5.65
CA SER A 12 -10.30 4.79 -4.54
C SER A 12 -11.00 4.45 -3.22
N VAL A 13 -12.16 5.06 -2.94
CA VAL A 13 -12.97 4.78 -1.75
C VAL A 13 -13.43 3.32 -1.73
N ASP A 14 -13.99 2.84 -2.82
CA ASP A 14 -14.55 1.49 -2.91
C ASP A 14 -13.42 0.43 -2.80
N MET A 15 -12.29 0.65 -3.46
CA MET A 15 -11.14 -0.24 -3.37
C MET A 15 -10.50 -0.23 -1.97
N HIS A 16 -10.40 0.94 -1.34
CA HIS A 16 -9.93 1.06 0.05
C HIS A 16 -10.80 0.22 0.99
N ALA A 17 -12.12 0.35 0.90
CA ALA A 17 -13.04 -0.43 1.72
C ALA A 17 -12.91 -1.95 1.48
N ALA A 18 -12.73 -2.37 0.22
CA ALA A 18 -12.51 -3.77 -0.13
C ALA A 18 -11.19 -4.31 0.46
N LEU A 19 -10.11 -3.54 0.35
CA LEU A 19 -8.81 -3.92 0.91
C LEU A 19 -8.85 -3.99 2.45
N CYS A 20 -9.53 -3.06 3.12
CA CYS A 20 -9.73 -3.13 4.57
C CYS A 20 -10.39 -4.45 4.99
N LYS A 21 -11.40 -4.91 4.25
CA LYS A 21 -12.06 -6.20 4.51
C LYS A 21 -11.13 -7.40 4.28
N GLN A 22 -10.36 -7.39 3.19
CA GLN A 22 -9.39 -8.46 2.89
C GLN A 22 -8.31 -8.55 3.98
N ILE A 23 -7.76 -7.41 4.41
CA ILE A 23 -6.75 -7.35 5.46
C ILE A 23 -7.33 -7.85 6.80
N ALA A 24 -8.56 -7.44 7.15
CA ALA A 24 -9.25 -7.93 8.35
C ALA A 24 -9.50 -9.44 8.31
N ALA A 25 -9.77 -9.99 7.11
CA ALA A 25 -9.90 -11.44 6.89
C ALA A 25 -8.53 -12.17 6.79
N ARG A 26 -7.42 -11.48 7.05
CA ARG A 26 -6.03 -11.98 6.97
C ARG A 26 -5.66 -12.53 5.58
N GLN A 27 -6.24 -11.97 4.54
CA GLN A 27 -5.93 -12.30 3.15
C GLN A 27 -4.89 -11.29 2.63
N PHE A 28 -3.63 -11.67 2.70
CA PHE A 28 -2.51 -10.80 2.36
C PHE A 28 -1.92 -11.14 0.99
N ALA A 29 -1.58 -10.10 0.22
CA ALA A 29 -0.79 -10.23 -1.00
C ALA A 29 0.70 -10.07 -0.68
N PRO A 30 1.60 -10.66 -1.48
CA PRO A 30 3.04 -10.57 -1.25
C PRO A 30 3.59 -9.16 -1.48
N VAL A 31 2.95 -8.36 -2.32
CA VAL A 31 3.38 -6.98 -2.60
C VAL A 31 2.18 -6.06 -2.72
N TYR A 32 2.26 -4.91 -2.08
CA TYR A 32 1.30 -3.81 -2.18
C TYR A 32 2.00 -2.59 -2.78
N LEU A 33 1.49 -2.05 -3.87
CA LEU A 33 1.83 -0.72 -4.38
C LEU A 33 0.67 0.22 -4.06
N LEU A 34 0.87 1.07 -3.07
CA LEU A 34 -0.08 2.10 -2.65
C LEU A 34 0.42 3.42 -3.24
N MET A 35 -0.23 3.93 -4.29
CA MET A 35 0.25 5.10 -5.03
C MET A 35 -0.85 6.13 -5.27
N GLY A 36 -0.47 7.36 -5.54
CA GLY A 36 -1.38 8.42 -5.94
C GLY A 36 -1.15 9.74 -5.23
N ASP A 37 -2.03 10.69 -5.50
CA ASP A 37 -1.95 12.08 -5.04
C ASP A 37 -2.79 12.38 -3.78
N GLU A 38 -3.60 11.41 -3.30
CA GLU A 38 -4.28 11.51 -2.02
C GLU A 38 -3.59 10.65 -0.95
N PRO A 39 -2.85 11.26 0.00
CA PRO A 39 -2.07 10.51 0.97
C PRO A 39 -2.91 9.78 2.02
N TYR A 40 -4.14 10.23 2.30
CA TYR A 40 -5.00 9.69 3.35
C TYR A 40 -5.20 8.17 3.22
N PHE A 41 -5.61 7.69 2.05
CA PHE A 41 -5.88 6.27 1.85
C PHE A 41 -4.60 5.43 1.85
N ILE A 42 -3.49 5.99 1.35
CA ILE A 42 -2.18 5.33 1.39
C ILE A 42 -1.74 5.12 2.84
N ASP A 43 -1.82 6.17 3.67
CA ASP A 43 -1.44 6.09 5.07
C ASP A 43 -2.37 5.19 5.88
N SER A 44 -3.69 5.25 5.61
CA SER A 44 -4.69 4.38 6.23
C SER A 44 -4.41 2.91 5.97
N LEU A 45 -4.20 2.51 4.71
CA LEU A 45 -3.88 1.11 4.35
C LEU A 45 -2.52 0.68 4.88
N THR A 46 -1.51 1.56 4.84
CA THR A 46 -0.19 1.28 5.40
C THR A 46 -0.27 1.00 6.90
N GLY A 47 -0.99 1.84 7.64
CA GLY A 47 -1.21 1.66 9.08
C GLY A 47 -1.95 0.37 9.40
N LEU A 48 -2.97 0.04 8.60
CA LEU A 48 -3.74 -1.19 8.77
C LEU A 48 -2.88 -2.44 8.50
N LEU A 49 -2.09 -2.45 7.43
CA LEU A 49 -1.16 -3.54 7.13
C LEU A 49 -0.11 -3.70 8.23
N ALA A 50 0.51 -2.59 8.66
CA ALA A 50 1.50 -2.58 9.73
C ALA A 50 0.96 -3.12 11.06
N GLY A 51 -0.33 -2.89 11.35
CA GLY A 51 -0.97 -3.31 12.59
C GLY A 51 -1.61 -4.70 12.56
N SER A 52 -1.90 -5.25 11.36
CA SER A 52 -2.73 -6.46 11.24
C SER A 52 -1.96 -7.72 10.86
N ILE A 53 -0.81 -7.61 10.19
CA ILE A 53 -0.08 -8.78 9.68
C ILE A 53 0.61 -9.52 10.82
N LEU A 54 1.32 -8.80 11.65
CA LEU A 54 2.13 -9.31 12.75
C LEU A 54 1.50 -8.97 14.10
N THR A 55 1.68 -9.86 15.07
CA THR A 55 1.41 -9.56 16.48
C THR A 55 2.39 -8.50 17.01
N GLU A 56 2.10 -7.91 18.15
CA GLU A 56 2.97 -6.91 18.76
C GLU A 56 4.38 -7.46 19.03
N ALA A 57 4.48 -8.68 19.52
CA ALA A 57 5.75 -9.36 19.76
C ALA A 57 6.52 -9.63 18.46
N GLU A 58 5.84 -10.07 17.41
CA GLU A 58 6.46 -10.34 16.11
C GLU A 58 6.93 -9.07 15.41
N ARG A 59 6.23 -7.93 15.59
CA ARG A 59 6.60 -6.66 14.97
C ARG A 59 7.99 -6.18 15.33
N ALA A 60 8.42 -6.41 16.57
CA ALA A 60 9.75 -6.00 17.02
C ALA A 60 10.90 -6.64 16.20
N PHE A 61 10.66 -7.83 15.63
CA PHE A 61 11.67 -8.59 14.89
C PHE A 61 11.34 -8.78 13.40
N GLY A 62 10.06 -8.66 13.04
CA GLY A 62 9.57 -8.99 11.71
C GLY A 62 9.08 -7.79 10.89
N GLN A 63 9.05 -6.57 11.45
CA GLN A 63 8.62 -5.40 10.72
C GLN A 63 9.75 -4.39 10.56
N VAL A 64 10.05 -4.04 9.31
CA VAL A 64 11.07 -3.04 8.98
C VAL A 64 10.42 -1.91 8.19
N VAL A 65 10.61 -0.67 8.65
CA VAL A 65 10.19 0.53 7.94
C VAL A 65 11.41 1.22 7.36
N VAL A 66 11.39 1.46 6.05
CA VAL A 66 12.47 2.10 5.31
C VAL A 66 11.93 3.38 4.67
N TYR A 67 12.72 4.44 4.68
CA TYR A 67 12.40 5.69 3.99
C TYR A 67 13.13 5.74 2.65
N GLY A 68 12.41 6.02 1.57
CA GLY A 68 12.97 6.00 0.21
C GLY A 68 14.19 6.89 0.03
N LYS A 69 14.16 8.10 0.61
CA LYS A 69 15.28 9.06 0.56
C LYS A 69 16.58 8.53 1.20
N GLU A 70 16.46 7.66 2.20
CA GLU A 70 17.56 7.16 3.02
C GLU A 70 18.07 5.79 2.57
N SER A 71 17.46 5.21 1.53
CA SER A 71 17.74 3.84 1.12
C SER A 71 17.85 3.68 -0.40
N GLU A 72 18.16 2.46 -0.80
CA GLU A 72 18.21 2.06 -2.20
C GLU A 72 17.57 0.69 -2.44
N ALA A 73 17.20 0.41 -3.68
CA ALA A 73 16.47 -0.81 -4.04
C ALA A 73 17.20 -2.09 -3.65
N GLY A 74 18.54 -2.10 -3.76
CA GLY A 74 19.37 -3.27 -3.37
C GLY A 74 19.20 -3.63 -1.89
N ALA A 75 19.21 -2.63 -1.01
CA ALA A 75 19.02 -2.83 0.43
C ALA A 75 17.59 -3.37 0.72
N VAL A 76 16.57 -2.81 0.06
CA VAL A 76 15.18 -3.28 0.20
C VAL A 76 15.03 -4.73 -0.28
N ILE A 77 15.63 -5.09 -1.42
CA ILE A 77 15.63 -6.47 -1.93
C ILE A 77 16.27 -7.43 -0.94
N ASN A 78 17.41 -7.06 -0.35
CA ASN A 78 18.08 -7.88 0.65
C ASN A 78 17.20 -8.09 1.90
N LEU A 79 16.54 -7.04 2.38
CA LEU A 79 15.57 -7.17 3.47
C LEU A 79 14.43 -8.13 3.11
N CYS A 80 13.86 -7.98 1.92
CA CYS A 80 12.73 -8.82 1.47
C CYS A 80 13.11 -10.30 1.29
N ARG A 81 14.37 -10.62 1.13
CA ARG A 81 14.88 -12.02 0.98
C ARG A 81 15.25 -12.69 2.29
N GLN A 82 15.24 -11.94 3.38
CA GLN A 82 15.49 -12.53 4.70
C GLN A 82 14.31 -13.42 5.11
N MET A 83 14.61 -14.44 5.90
CA MET A 83 13.57 -15.28 6.50
C MET A 83 13.01 -14.59 7.76
N PRO A 84 11.71 -14.74 8.03
CA PRO A 84 11.14 -14.24 9.29
C PRO A 84 11.87 -14.85 10.48
N MET A 85 12.24 -14.06 11.45
CA MET A 85 12.83 -14.54 12.71
C MET A 85 11.76 -15.10 13.66
N MET A 86 10.53 -14.58 13.57
CA MET A 86 9.37 -15.02 14.34
C MET A 86 8.13 -14.98 13.45
N GLY A 87 7.21 -15.92 13.67
CA GLY A 87 5.93 -15.95 12.96
C GLY A 87 6.04 -16.40 11.51
N ALA A 88 4.95 -16.21 10.78
CA ALA A 88 4.81 -16.66 9.39
C ALA A 88 5.31 -15.61 8.37
N TYR A 89 5.36 -14.35 8.75
CA TYR A 89 5.65 -13.25 7.84
C TYR A 89 6.71 -12.29 8.36
N GLN A 90 7.43 -11.71 7.41
CA GLN A 90 8.20 -10.48 7.57
C GLN A 90 7.49 -9.38 6.77
N VAL A 91 7.45 -8.16 7.30
CA VAL A 91 6.83 -7.00 6.66
C VAL A 91 7.87 -5.94 6.40
N VAL A 92 8.04 -5.54 5.15
CA VAL A 92 8.92 -4.46 4.74
C VAL A 92 8.08 -3.32 4.17
N ILE A 93 8.10 -2.18 4.84
CA ILE A 93 7.34 -0.98 4.45
C ILE A 93 8.32 0.07 3.94
N VAL A 94 8.19 0.43 2.67
CA VAL A 94 8.97 1.51 2.06
C VAL A 94 8.11 2.77 2.00
N ARG A 95 8.35 3.71 2.91
CA ARG A 95 7.71 5.02 2.89
C ARG A 95 8.39 5.93 1.87
N GLU A 96 7.59 6.75 1.19
CA GLU A 96 8.06 7.65 0.14
C GLU A 96 8.88 6.91 -0.94
N ALA A 97 8.33 5.79 -1.42
CA ALA A 97 9.00 4.93 -2.38
C ALA A 97 9.38 5.66 -3.68
N GLN A 98 8.70 6.77 -4.04
CA GLN A 98 9.07 7.61 -5.18
C GLN A 98 10.47 8.24 -5.05
N GLN A 99 11.04 8.28 -3.85
CA GLN A 99 12.39 8.81 -3.57
C GLN A 99 13.45 7.71 -3.46
N LEU A 100 13.06 6.43 -3.54
CA LEU A 100 13.98 5.31 -3.44
C LEU A 100 14.93 5.27 -4.64
N ARG A 101 16.22 5.26 -4.38
CA ARG A 101 17.23 5.15 -5.46
C ARG A 101 17.13 3.78 -6.15
N GLY A 102 16.95 3.81 -7.46
CA GLY A 102 16.81 2.61 -8.28
C GLY A 102 15.52 1.85 -8.03
N LEU A 103 14.42 2.55 -7.71
CA LEU A 103 13.09 1.96 -7.44
C LEU A 103 12.70 0.89 -8.48
N GLU A 104 12.96 1.12 -9.76
CA GLU A 104 12.65 0.20 -10.86
C GLU A 104 13.36 -1.15 -10.71
N LYS A 105 14.52 -1.21 -10.02
CA LYS A 105 15.26 -2.46 -9.77
C LYS A 105 14.54 -3.41 -8.82
N LEU A 106 13.55 -2.94 -8.07
CA LEU A 106 12.68 -3.82 -7.28
C LEU A 106 11.96 -4.85 -8.15
N SER A 107 11.89 -4.64 -9.46
CA SER A 107 11.40 -5.63 -10.43
C SER A 107 12.12 -6.98 -10.33
N LEU A 108 13.42 -6.98 -9.94
CA LEU A 108 14.21 -8.20 -9.72
C LEU A 108 13.69 -9.05 -8.54
N TYR A 109 13.01 -8.43 -7.59
CA TYR A 109 12.37 -9.13 -6.48
C TYR A 109 10.90 -9.46 -6.80
N THR A 110 10.15 -8.50 -7.35
CA THR A 110 8.71 -8.64 -7.54
C THR A 110 8.32 -9.61 -8.66
N GLN A 111 9.25 -10.01 -9.52
CA GLN A 111 9.00 -11.09 -10.47
C GLN A 111 8.77 -12.45 -9.79
N ALA A 112 9.36 -12.68 -8.61
CA ALA A 112 9.19 -13.89 -7.79
C ALA A 112 9.31 -13.52 -6.30
N PRO A 113 8.28 -12.86 -5.73
CA PRO A 113 8.33 -12.42 -4.34
C PRO A 113 8.30 -13.62 -3.39
N ALA A 114 9.02 -13.53 -2.28
CA ALA A 114 9.03 -14.54 -1.25
C ALA A 114 7.65 -14.67 -0.59
N ALA A 115 7.16 -15.90 -0.40
CA ALA A 115 5.86 -16.16 0.20
C ALA A 115 5.77 -15.73 1.68
N THR A 116 6.92 -15.60 2.34
CA THR A 116 7.04 -15.22 3.75
C THR A 116 7.26 -13.73 3.97
N THR A 117 7.34 -12.93 2.91
CA THR A 117 7.56 -11.48 3.00
C THR A 117 6.42 -10.71 2.38
N ILE A 118 5.93 -9.70 3.09
CA ILE A 118 4.96 -8.76 2.56
C ILE A 118 5.66 -7.41 2.38
N LEU A 119 5.80 -6.99 1.13
CA LEU A 119 6.40 -5.71 0.74
C LEU A 119 5.30 -4.67 0.51
N VAL A 120 5.38 -3.54 1.20
CA VAL A 120 4.45 -2.40 1.04
C VAL A 120 5.22 -1.20 0.51
N LEU A 121 4.89 -0.76 -0.69
CA LEU A 121 5.47 0.42 -1.34
C LEU A 121 4.48 1.59 -1.26
N CYS A 122 4.80 2.60 -0.47
CA CYS A 122 4.03 3.84 -0.36
C CYS A 122 4.61 4.88 -1.32
N HIS A 123 3.98 5.02 -2.50
CA HIS A 123 4.42 5.90 -3.58
C HIS A 123 3.49 7.11 -3.66
N LYS A 124 3.81 8.16 -2.93
CA LYS A 124 2.99 9.36 -2.79
C LYS A 124 3.22 10.40 -3.90
N GLU A 125 2.30 11.36 -3.99
CA GLU A 125 2.35 12.55 -4.86
C GLU A 125 2.11 12.28 -6.35
N LYS A 126 2.43 11.09 -6.83
CA LYS A 126 2.26 10.70 -8.23
C LYS A 126 2.06 9.22 -8.39
N ASN A 127 1.58 8.82 -9.55
CA ASN A 127 1.49 7.42 -9.91
C ASN A 127 2.82 6.90 -10.46
N MET A 128 3.11 5.62 -10.20
CA MET A 128 4.21 4.91 -10.83
C MET A 128 3.92 4.72 -12.33
N ASP A 129 4.95 4.78 -13.17
CA ASP A 129 4.80 4.53 -14.60
C ASP A 129 4.38 3.07 -14.84
N LYS A 130 3.19 2.91 -15.43
CA LYS A 130 2.60 1.60 -15.73
C LYS A 130 3.39 0.78 -16.76
N ARG A 131 4.32 1.41 -17.49
CA ARG A 131 5.21 0.73 -18.44
C ARG A 131 6.35 0.00 -17.76
N TRP A 132 6.70 0.33 -16.54
CA TRP A 132 7.78 -0.31 -15.78
C TRP A 132 7.47 -1.78 -15.51
N GLN A 133 8.49 -2.62 -15.59
CA GLN A 133 8.36 -4.03 -15.23
C GLN A 133 7.95 -4.22 -13.77
N LEU A 134 8.42 -3.35 -12.88
CA LEU A 134 8.02 -3.32 -11.48
C LEU A 134 6.49 -3.22 -11.34
N TYR A 135 5.88 -2.25 -12.02
CA TYR A 135 4.41 -2.09 -12.00
C TYR A 135 3.69 -3.35 -12.50
N LYS A 136 4.11 -3.88 -13.66
CA LYS A 136 3.51 -5.06 -14.28
C LYS A 136 3.61 -6.31 -13.40
N HIS A 137 4.74 -6.51 -12.72
CA HIS A 137 4.90 -7.63 -11.79
C HIS A 137 3.97 -7.50 -10.59
N ILE A 138 3.84 -6.27 -10.02
CA ILE A 138 2.94 -6.04 -8.89
C ILE A 138 1.49 -6.18 -9.30
N GLU A 139 1.11 -5.68 -10.48
CA GLU A 139 -0.24 -5.85 -11.02
C GLU A 139 -0.61 -7.32 -11.21
N ALA A 140 0.34 -8.16 -11.62
CA ALA A 140 0.13 -9.59 -11.86
C ALA A 140 0.11 -10.44 -10.58
N LYS A 141 0.90 -10.09 -9.55
CA LYS A 141 1.14 -10.95 -8.39
C LYS A 141 0.83 -10.33 -7.04
N GLY A 142 0.56 -9.04 -7.02
CA GLY A 142 0.28 -8.27 -5.81
C GLY A 142 -0.98 -7.44 -5.95
N ILE A 143 -1.01 -6.33 -5.24
CA ILE A 143 -2.11 -5.37 -5.26
C ILE A 143 -1.57 -3.99 -5.64
N VAL A 144 -2.20 -3.36 -6.62
CA VAL A 144 -1.98 -1.97 -6.99
C VAL A 144 -3.20 -1.16 -6.56
N PHE A 145 -3.00 -0.28 -5.59
CA PHE A 145 -4.00 0.69 -5.13
C PHE A 145 -3.62 2.08 -5.64
N GLU A 146 -4.54 2.72 -6.37
CA GLU A 146 -4.38 4.08 -6.87
C GLU A 146 -5.29 5.02 -6.07
N SER A 147 -4.68 5.93 -5.31
CA SER A 147 -5.36 6.91 -4.47
C SER A 147 -5.52 8.21 -5.23
N VAL A 148 -6.75 8.54 -5.56
CA VAL A 148 -7.10 9.75 -6.33
C VAL A 148 -7.65 10.81 -5.40
N ARG A 149 -7.14 12.05 -5.54
CA ARG A 149 -7.62 13.20 -4.76
C ARG A 149 -9.08 13.52 -5.10
N PRO A 150 -9.94 13.72 -4.09
CA PRO A 150 -11.31 14.15 -4.31
C PRO A 150 -11.34 15.56 -4.92
N ARG A 151 -12.36 15.83 -5.71
CA ARG A 151 -12.71 17.19 -6.11
C ARG A 151 -13.52 17.84 -5.00
N ASP A 152 -13.52 19.17 -4.94
CA ASP A 152 -14.17 19.93 -3.87
C ASP A 152 -15.63 19.54 -3.65
N TYR A 153 -16.38 19.27 -4.74
CA TYR A 153 -17.78 18.86 -4.68
C TYR A 153 -18.01 17.42 -4.17
N GLU A 154 -16.98 16.57 -4.18
CA GLU A 154 -17.06 15.18 -3.69
C GLU A 154 -16.82 15.09 -2.17
N LEU A 155 -16.11 16.07 -1.60
CA LEU A 155 -15.71 16.08 -0.20
C LEU A 155 -16.87 16.07 0.78
N PRO A 156 -17.94 16.90 0.65
CA PRO A 156 -19.01 16.96 1.65
C PRO A 156 -19.74 15.63 1.81
N ALA A 157 -20.04 14.95 0.69
CA ALA A 157 -20.70 13.65 0.70
C ALA A 157 -19.81 12.58 1.34
N TRP A 158 -18.54 12.55 0.97
CA TRP A 158 -17.58 11.60 1.54
C TRP A 158 -17.34 11.82 3.03
N ILE A 159 -17.17 13.08 3.48
CA ILE A 159 -16.99 13.44 4.88
C ILE A 159 -18.19 12.96 5.71
N SER A 160 -19.41 13.19 5.21
CA SER A 160 -20.64 12.77 5.90
C SER A 160 -20.75 11.25 6.01
N GLU A 161 -20.41 10.51 4.95
CA GLU A 161 -20.38 9.05 4.93
C GLU A 161 -19.29 8.51 5.87
N TYR A 162 -18.11 9.11 5.86
CA TYR A 162 -17.00 8.75 6.73
C TYR A 162 -17.33 8.99 8.21
N ALA A 163 -17.87 10.17 8.56
CA ALA A 163 -18.29 10.49 9.93
C ALA A 163 -19.34 9.48 10.43
N ARG A 164 -20.33 9.15 9.60
CA ARG A 164 -21.34 8.14 9.92
C ARG A 164 -20.73 6.77 10.17
N SER A 165 -19.75 6.37 9.37
CA SER A 165 -19.03 5.10 9.56
C SER A 165 -18.24 5.03 10.87
N LYS A 166 -17.91 6.19 11.45
CA LYS A 166 -17.24 6.34 12.76
C LYS A 166 -18.22 6.59 13.91
N GLY A 167 -19.54 6.55 13.66
CA GLY A 167 -20.57 6.78 14.66
C GLY A 167 -20.86 8.25 14.97
N PHE A 168 -20.40 9.18 14.12
CA PHE A 168 -20.67 10.62 14.27
C PHE A 168 -21.75 11.06 13.29
N THR A 169 -22.61 11.97 13.75
CA THR A 169 -23.57 12.69 12.91
C THR A 169 -23.05 14.11 12.72
N LEU A 170 -22.94 14.56 11.48
CA LEU A 170 -22.57 15.94 11.17
C LEU A 170 -23.84 16.73 10.95
N ASP A 171 -24.03 17.82 11.71
CA ASP A 171 -25.08 18.81 11.46
C ASP A 171 -24.66 19.69 10.28
N ALA A 172 -25.53 19.79 9.29
CA ALA A 172 -25.38 20.74 8.21
C ALA A 172 -25.63 22.16 8.78
N LYS A 173 -24.57 22.97 8.91
CA LYS A 173 -24.68 24.42 9.07
C LYS A 173 -24.45 25.11 7.75
#